data_b4f05cf21223fca08a627b8b88a4c4d6
#
_entry.id   b4f05cf21223fca08a627b8b88a4c4d6
#
_cell.length_a   1.000
_cell.length_b   1.000
_cell.length_c   1.000
_cell.angle_alpha   90.00
_cell.angle_beta   90.00
_cell.angle_gamma   90.00
#
_symmetry.space_group_name_H-M   'P 1'
#
loop_
_entity.id
_entity.type
_entity.pdbx_description
1 polymer ?
#
loop_
_entity_poly.entity_id
_entity_poly.type
_entity_poly.pdbx_seq_one_letter_code
_entity_poly.pdbx_strand_id
1 'polypeptide(L)'
;MIESGSAGTAFELTLPVHLQIMRIMIIRSASGFYGLPTASVLHTERVRSADVRLLEGRPVFSTVNGPIPLVALDPALGIPERSQTSAGVCVMLEVGARGAGILVDEVIEETEMLIRDLGFPMGHVPNIAGAAIRPDGSILLILNPAELGESALGKRFVSAAEPA
;
A
#
# COMPACT_ATOMS: atom_id res chain seq x y z
N MET A 1 16.84 -25.74 -19.51
CA MET A 1 17.09 -26.98 -20.30
C MET A 1 18.32 -26.75 -21.13
N ILE A 2 19.17 -27.76 -21.32
CA ILE A 2 20.34 -27.66 -22.18
C ILE A 2 20.18 -28.69 -23.27
N GLU A 3 20.12 -28.28 -24.51
CA GLU A 3 20.10 -29.16 -25.69
C GLU A 3 21.40 -29.02 -26.43
N SER A 4 22.10 -30.14 -26.67
CA SER A 4 23.38 -30.16 -27.40
C SER A 4 23.29 -31.21 -28.51
N GLY A 5 23.63 -30.81 -29.73
CA GLY A 5 23.64 -31.66 -30.90
C GLY A 5 24.72 -31.26 -31.91
N SER A 6 24.84 -31.99 -33.03
CA SER A 6 25.80 -31.70 -34.06
C SER A 6 25.64 -30.33 -34.76
N ALA A 7 24.50 -29.68 -34.56
CA ALA A 7 24.19 -28.33 -35.06
C ALA A 7 24.51 -27.18 -34.07
N GLY A 8 24.95 -27.49 -32.87
CA GLY A 8 25.29 -26.49 -31.85
C GLY A 8 24.69 -26.83 -30.47
N THR A 9 24.86 -25.92 -29.53
CA THR A 9 24.32 -26.01 -28.16
C THR A 9 23.37 -24.84 -27.91
N ALA A 10 22.16 -25.14 -27.45
CA ALA A 10 21.18 -24.15 -27.05
C ALA A 10 21.03 -24.16 -25.52
N PHE A 11 21.03 -22.97 -24.92
CA PHE A 11 20.77 -22.78 -23.52
C PHE A 11 19.43 -22.06 -23.35
N GLU A 12 18.51 -22.65 -22.64
CA GLU A 12 17.28 -21.98 -22.20
C GLU A 12 17.43 -21.59 -20.72
N LEU A 13 17.36 -20.28 -20.46
CA LEU A 13 17.43 -19.72 -19.12
C LEU A 13 16.07 -19.09 -18.77
N THR A 14 15.32 -19.75 -17.92
CA THR A 14 14.06 -19.21 -17.40
C THR A 14 14.34 -18.48 -16.10
N LEU A 15 14.21 -17.16 -16.13
CA LEU A 15 14.37 -16.30 -14.95
C LEU A 15 12.99 -15.83 -14.48
N PRO A 16 12.62 -16.01 -13.20
CA PRO A 16 11.44 -15.39 -12.65
C PRO A 16 11.69 -13.87 -12.56
N VAL A 17 10.93 -13.09 -13.34
CA VAL A 17 11.03 -11.63 -13.31
C VAL A 17 9.96 -11.11 -12.38
N HIS A 18 10.29 -10.92 -11.11
CA HIS A 18 9.45 -10.27 -10.10
C HIS A 18 9.78 -8.77 -9.95
N LEU A 19 10.30 -8.16 -11.01
CA LEU A 19 10.65 -6.75 -11.03
C LEU A 19 9.58 -5.98 -11.80
N GLN A 20 8.93 -5.05 -11.14
CA GLN A 20 7.90 -4.21 -11.74
C GLN A 20 8.28 -2.74 -11.59
N ILE A 21 8.35 -2.00 -12.71
CA ILE A 21 8.44 -0.54 -12.64
C ILE A 21 7.02 -0.02 -12.53
N MET A 22 6.76 0.72 -11.45
CA MET A 22 5.46 1.31 -11.19
C MET A 22 5.61 2.78 -10.80
N ARG A 23 4.59 3.56 -11.11
CA ARG A 23 4.47 4.92 -10.61
C ARG A 23 3.96 4.88 -9.18
N ILE A 24 4.72 5.48 -8.27
CA ILE A 24 4.50 5.42 -6.82
C ILE A 24 4.34 6.84 -6.29
N MET A 25 3.27 7.05 -5.55
CA MET A 25 3.07 8.21 -4.71
C MET A 25 3.78 7.98 -3.38
N ILE A 26 4.77 8.80 -3.06
CA ILE A 26 5.45 8.75 -1.75
C ILE A 26 4.62 9.54 -0.76
N ILE A 27 4.23 8.88 0.31
CA ILE A 27 3.45 9.45 1.41
C ILE A 27 4.24 9.38 2.70
N ARG A 28 3.96 10.31 3.60
CA ARG A 28 4.53 10.34 4.95
C ARG A 28 3.43 10.08 5.98
N SER A 29 3.73 9.23 6.93
CA SER A 29 2.98 9.05 8.16
C SER A 29 3.93 9.19 9.35
N ALA A 30 3.41 9.31 10.57
CA ALA A 30 4.23 9.51 11.77
C ALA A 30 5.35 8.47 11.93
N SER A 31 5.12 7.24 11.45
CA SER A 31 6.09 6.13 11.49
C SER A 31 7.14 6.17 10.39
N GLY A 32 6.96 6.94 9.32
CA GLY A 32 7.94 7.03 8.23
C GLY A 32 7.36 7.30 6.85
N PHE A 33 8.14 6.95 5.83
CA PHE A 33 7.75 7.08 4.42
C PHE A 33 7.29 5.74 3.86
N TYR A 34 6.26 5.80 3.03
CA TYR A 34 5.68 4.65 2.34
C TYR A 34 5.39 4.99 0.89
N GLY A 35 5.37 3.97 0.04
CA GLY A 35 4.98 4.10 -1.36
C GLY A 35 3.58 3.54 -1.58
N LEU A 36 2.77 4.25 -2.36
CA LEU A 36 1.44 3.80 -2.75
C LEU A 36 1.35 3.79 -4.28
N PRO A 37 0.98 2.65 -4.92
CA PRO A 37 0.79 2.62 -6.36
C PRO A 37 -0.22 3.66 -6.83
N THR A 38 0.20 4.60 -7.68
CA THR A 38 -0.62 5.73 -8.14
C THR A 38 -1.85 5.26 -8.92
N ALA A 39 -1.75 4.11 -9.60
CA ALA A 39 -2.85 3.52 -10.37
C ALA A 39 -4.08 3.18 -9.51
N SER A 40 -3.91 3.02 -8.18
CA SER A 40 -5.00 2.74 -7.24
C SER A 40 -5.52 4.00 -6.54
N VAL A 41 -4.95 5.17 -6.82
CA VAL A 41 -5.33 6.45 -6.21
C VAL A 41 -6.32 7.17 -7.12
N LEU A 42 -7.49 7.47 -6.60
CA LEU A 42 -8.50 8.27 -7.33
C LEU A 42 -8.16 9.76 -7.25
N HIS A 43 -7.96 10.26 -6.04
CA HIS A 43 -7.56 11.64 -5.76
C HIS A 43 -7.08 11.77 -4.31
N THR A 44 -6.58 12.94 -3.96
CA THR A 44 -6.20 13.29 -2.59
C THR A 44 -6.99 14.49 -2.11
N GLU A 45 -7.35 14.52 -0.84
CA GLU A 45 -8.11 15.63 -0.25
C GLU A 45 -7.57 15.96 1.15
N ARG A 46 -7.50 17.25 1.47
CA ARG A 46 -7.11 17.67 2.82
C ARG A 46 -8.25 17.42 3.79
N VAL A 47 -7.92 16.77 4.90
CA VAL A 47 -8.86 16.42 5.96
C VAL A 47 -8.56 17.24 7.20
N ARG A 48 -9.58 17.85 7.79
CA ARG A 48 -9.54 18.48 9.10
C ARG A 48 -10.23 17.57 10.10
N SER A 49 -9.87 17.67 11.36
CA SER A 49 -10.49 16.89 12.44
C SER A 49 -12.02 16.97 12.44
N ALA A 50 -12.58 18.12 12.06
CA ALA A 50 -14.03 18.32 11.99
C ALA A 50 -14.72 17.54 10.85
N ASP A 51 -13.96 17.11 9.84
CA ASP A 51 -14.47 16.41 8.65
C ASP A 51 -14.52 14.88 8.89
N VAL A 52 -13.86 14.40 9.96
CA VAL A 52 -13.84 13.00 10.37
C VAL A 52 -14.93 12.76 11.43
N ARG A 53 -15.76 11.77 11.19
CA ARG A 53 -16.83 11.36 12.12
C ARG A 53 -16.71 9.87 12.41
N LEU A 54 -17.29 9.46 13.53
CA LEU A 54 -17.44 8.04 13.84
C LEU A 54 -18.84 7.59 13.43
N LEU A 55 -18.89 6.60 12.54
CA LEU A 55 -20.13 5.92 12.18
C LEU A 55 -19.99 4.47 12.64
N GLU A 56 -20.84 4.05 13.58
CA GLU A 56 -20.78 2.72 14.20
C GLU A 56 -19.39 2.38 14.78
N GLY A 57 -18.71 3.38 15.37
CA GLY A 57 -17.37 3.23 15.94
C GLY A 57 -16.22 3.23 14.94
N ARG A 58 -16.49 3.48 13.65
CA ARG A 58 -15.49 3.53 12.59
C ARG A 58 -15.31 4.96 12.08
N PRO A 59 -14.09 5.40 11.85
CA PRO A 59 -13.86 6.71 11.26
C PRO A 59 -14.34 6.73 9.80
N VAL A 60 -15.08 7.78 9.48
CA VAL A 60 -15.54 8.08 8.13
C VAL A 60 -15.20 9.52 7.79
N PHE A 61 -14.84 9.75 6.55
CA PHE A 61 -14.65 11.07 5.98
C PHE A 61 -15.93 11.48 5.23
N SER A 62 -16.48 12.61 5.59
CA SER A 62 -17.71 13.12 4.96
C SER A 62 -17.36 13.88 3.69
N THR A 63 -17.74 13.31 2.54
CA THR A 63 -17.61 13.96 1.22
C THR A 63 -18.95 14.41 0.69
N VAL A 64 -18.94 15.18 -0.39
CA VAL A 64 -20.17 15.60 -1.10
C VAL A 64 -20.98 14.42 -1.64
N ASN A 65 -20.32 13.28 -1.89
CA ASN A 65 -20.94 12.05 -2.40
C ASN A 65 -21.33 11.07 -1.28
N GLY A 66 -21.20 11.48 -0.02
CA GLY A 66 -21.52 10.67 1.15
C GLY A 66 -20.30 10.30 2.00
N PRO A 67 -20.52 9.58 3.10
CA PRO A 67 -19.44 9.16 4.00
C PRO A 67 -18.62 8.04 3.38
N ILE A 68 -17.30 8.20 3.45
CA ILE A 68 -16.32 7.22 2.96
C ILE A 68 -15.57 6.63 4.14
N PRO A 69 -15.44 5.30 4.25
CA PRO A 69 -14.64 4.66 5.27
C PRO A 69 -13.20 5.17 5.24
N LEU A 70 -12.68 5.51 6.41
CA LEU A 70 -11.33 6.05 6.57
C LEU A 70 -10.51 5.13 7.48
N VAL A 71 -9.27 4.90 7.13
CA VAL A 71 -8.31 4.21 7.99
C VAL A 71 -7.06 5.08 8.15
N ALA A 72 -6.58 5.23 9.37
CA ALA A 72 -5.27 5.82 9.61
C ALA A 72 -4.17 4.80 9.24
N LEU A 73 -3.13 5.24 8.56
CA LEU A 73 -2.10 4.35 8.01
C LEU A 73 -1.35 3.59 9.10
N ASP A 74 -0.87 4.29 10.16
CA ASP A 74 -0.07 3.65 11.20
C ASP A 74 -0.82 2.51 11.89
N PRO A 75 -2.06 2.68 12.39
CA PRO A 75 -2.85 1.57 12.94
C PRO A 75 -3.11 0.44 11.94
N ALA A 76 -3.31 0.75 10.65
CA ALA A 76 -3.48 -0.26 9.62
C ALA A 76 -2.22 -1.13 9.44
N LEU A 77 -1.05 -0.56 9.68
CA LEU A 77 0.23 -1.27 9.67
C LEU A 77 0.58 -1.93 11.01
N GLY A 78 -0.33 -1.90 11.99
CA GLY A 78 -0.10 -2.44 13.33
C GLY A 78 0.84 -1.59 14.19
N ILE A 79 1.08 -0.34 13.80
CA ILE A 79 1.91 0.61 14.53
C ILE A 79 0.99 1.41 15.47
N PRO A 80 1.31 1.48 16.78
CA PRO A 80 0.50 2.26 17.70
C PRO A 80 0.39 3.72 17.28
N GLU A 81 -0.81 4.25 17.29
CA GLU A 81 -1.08 5.65 16.98
C GLU A 81 -0.36 6.54 18.01
N ARG A 82 0.58 7.35 17.54
CA ARG A 82 1.37 8.24 18.42
C ARG A 82 0.63 9.53 18.78
N SER A 83 -0.37 9.89 18.00
CA SER A 83 -1.22 11.07 18.23
C SER A 83 -2.53 10.85 17.51
N GLN A 84 -3.64 11.31 18.08
CA GLN A 84 -4.91 11.38 17.35
C GLN A 84 -4.80 12.49 16.29
N THR A 85 -4.07 12.23 15.21
CA THR A 85 -3.98 13.15 14.09
C THR A 85 -5.27 12.99 13.28
N SER A 86 -6.28 13.72 13.70
CA SER A 86 -7.55 13.81 12.97
C SER A 86 -7.45 14.78 11.77
N ALA A 87 -6.25 15.25 11.45
CA ALA A 87 -5.98 16.18 10.35
C ALA A 87 -4.81 15.66 9.52
N GLY A 88 -4.88 15.81 8.20
CA GLY A 88 -3.84 15.35 7.29
C GLY A 88 -4.33 15.37 5.84
N VAL A 89 -3.89 14.40 5.09
CA VAL A 89 -4.33 14.16 3.71
C VAL A 89 -5.04 12.80 3.65
N CYS A 90 -6.25 12.79 3.16
CA CYS A 90 -6.95 11.57 2.77
C CYS A 90 -6.54 11.20 1.36
N VAL A 91 -5.94 10.06 1.19
CA VAL A 91 -5.69 9.45 -0.12
C VAL A 91 -6.84 8.52 -0.42
N MET A 92 -7.63 8.87 -1.42
CA MET A 92 -8.79 8.09 -1.84
C MET A 92 -8.35 6.96 -2.74
N LEU A 93 -8.69 5.73 -2.34
CA LEU A 93 -8.39 4.51 -3.09
C LEU A 93 -9.61 3.98 -3.80
N GLU A 94 -9.37 3.40 -4.96
CA GLU A 94 -10.36 2.56 -5.65
C GLU A 94 -10.34 1.16 -5.01
N VAL A 95 -11.44 0.79 -4.34
CA VAL A 95 -11.59 -0.52 -3.70
C VAL A 95 -12.91 -1.14 -4.14
N GLY A 96 -12.86 -1.97 -5.16
CA GLY A 96 -14.05 -2.55 -5.79
C GLY A 96 -15.02 -1.46 -6.26
N ALA A 97 -16.30 -1.60 -5.91
CA ALA A 97 -17.34 -0.62 -6.24
C ALA A 97 -17.45 0.54 -5.23
N ARG A 98 -16.64 0.53 -4.17
CA ARG A 98 -16.66 1.55 -3.10
C ARG A 98 -15.26 2.13 -2.94
N GLY A 99 -15.18 3.45 -2.74
CA GLY A 99 -13.94 4.11 -2.35
C GLY A 99 -13.63 3.85 -0.88
N ALA A 100 -12.34 3.89 -0.54
CA ALA A 100 -11.85 3.92 0.84
C ALA A 100 -10.78 4.99 0.96
N GLY A 101 -10.70 5.67 2.11
CA GLY A 101 -9.70 6.69 2.38
C GLY A 101 -8.60 6.16 3.30
N ILE A 102 -7.35 6.50 2.97
CA ILE A 102 -6.22 6.35 3.88
C ILE A 102 -5.83 7.73 4.38
N LEU A 103 -5.81 7.91 5.69
CA LEU A 103 -5.34 9.15 6.31
C LEU A 103 -3.82 9.07 6.52
N VAL A 104 -3.13 10.04 5.95
CA VAL A 104 -1.67 10.21 6.05
C VAL A 104 -1.35 11.66 6.44
N ASP A 105 -0.13 11.92 6.89
CA ASP A 105 0.28 13.29 7.24
C ASP A 105 0.47 14.14 6.00
N GLU A 106 1.13 13.59 4.96
CA GLU A 106 1.51 14.35 3.79
C GLU A 106 1.72 13.44 2.56
N VAL A 107 1.44 13.98 1.40
CA VAL A 107 1.88 13.43 0.11
C VAL A 107 3.13 14.21 -0.31
N ILE A 108 4.23 13.52 -0.56
CA ILE A 108 5.54 14.13 -0.82
C ILE A 108 5.73 14.37 -2.32
N GLU A 109 5.69 13.29 -3.11
CA GLU A 109 5.93 13.33 -4.56
C GLU A 109 5.42 12.06 -5.23
N GLU A 110 5.40 12.08 -6.56
CA GLU A 110 5.20 10.89 -7.38
C GLU A 110 6.44 10.61 -8.21
N THR A 111 6.86 9.35 -8.23
CA THR A 111 8.04 8.92 -8.98
C THR A 111 7.89 7.49 -9.49
N GLU A 112 8.67 7.13 -10.50
CA GLU A 112 8.75 5.75 -10.97
C GLU A 112 9.78 4.99 -10.16
N MET A 113 9.41 3.82 -9.67
CA MET A 113 10.28 2.97 -8.86
C MET A 113 10.22 1.53 -9.30
N LEU A 114 11.36 0.85 -9.16
CA LEU A 114 11.48 -0.59 -9.34
C LEU A 114 11.06 -1.28 -8.05
N ILE A 115 9.95 -2.03 -8.11
CA ILE A 115 9.40 -2.73 -6.98
C ILE A 115 9.84 -4.19 -7.00
N ARG A 116 10.15 -4.69 -5.82
CA ARG A 116 10.49 -6.10 -5.57
C ARG A 116 9.55 -6.65 -4.52
N ASP A 117 9.10 -7.87 -4.75
CA ASP A 117 8.39 -8.63 -3.72
C ASP A 117 9.31 -8.86 -2.53
N LEU A 118 8.74 -8.97 -1.33
CA LEU A 118 9.51 -9.22 -0.11
C LEU A 118 10.13 -10.62 -0.10
N GLY A 119 9.50 -11.59 -0.80
CA GLY A 119 10.02 -12.94 -0.97
C GLY A 119 10.25 -13.72 0.33
N PHE A 120 10.88 -14.88 0.18
CA PHE A 120 11.31 -15.68 1.34
C PHE A 120 12.48 -14.96 2.07
N PRO A 121 12.53 -14.93 3.41
CA PRO A 121 11.68 -15.63 4.38
C PRO A 121 10.43 -14.84 4.83
N MET A 122 10.24 -13.60 4.38
CA MET A 122 9.19 -12.71 4.91
C MET A 122 7.77 -13.12 4.44
N GLY A 123 7.65 -13.73 3.26
CA GLY A 123 6.37 -14.14 2.73
C GLY A 123 5.38 -12.98 2.58
N HIS A 124 4.13 -13.21 2.96
CA HIS A 124 3.09 -12.19 2.95
C HIS A 124 3.13 -11.35 4.23
N VAL A 125 3.27 -10.05 4.07
CA VAL A 125 3.17 -9.05 5.16
C VAL A 125 1.87 -8.27 4.94
N PRO A 126 0.93 -8.28 5.88
CA PRO A 126 -0.35 -7.58 5.72
C PRO A 126 -0.17 -6.09 5.37
N ASN A 127 -0.96 -5.63 4.40
CA ASN A 127 -0.96 -4.25 3.88
C ASN A 127 0.33 -3.83 3.13
N ILE A 128 1.28 -4.75 2.90
CA ILE A 128 2.53 -4.48 2.16
C ILE A 128 2.56 -5.34 0.90
N ALA A 129 2.75 -4.69 -0.25
CA ALA A 129 2.87 -5.34 -1.55
C ALA A 129 4.33 -5.65 -1.92
N GLY A 130 5.30 -4.95 -1.33
CA GLY A 130 6.70 -5.11 -1.67
C GLY A 130 7.57 -4.01 -1.11
N ALA A 131 8.75 -3.84 -1.70
CA ALA A 131 9.70 -2.78 -1.34
C ALA A 131 10.39 -2.20 -2.57
N ALA A 132 10.82 -0.97 -2.46
CA ALA A 132 11.68 -0.29 -3.43
C ALA A 132 12.89 0.33 -2.73
N ILE A 133 13.95 0.56 -3.49
CA ILE A 133 15.15 1.26 -2.99
C ILE A 133 15.10 2.69 -3.51
N ARG A 134 15.17 3.66 -2.60
CA ARG A 134 15.23 5.07 -2.93
C ARG A 134 16.64 5.46 -3.42
N PRO A 135 16.80 6.59 -4.11
CA PRO A 135 18.11 7.05 -4.57
C PRO A 135 19.15 7.25 -3.44
N ASP A 136 18.69 7.54 -2.23
CA ASP A 136 19.53 7.68 -1.03
C ASP A 136 19.93 6.32 -0.41
N GLY A 137 19.53 5.20 -1.00
CA GLY A 137 19.79 3.85 -0.52
C GLY A 137 18.82 3.36 0.55
N SER A 138 17.89 4.19 1.02
CA SER A 138 16.88 3.76 1.99
C SER A 138 15.81 2.86 1.35
N ILE A 139 15.21 2.01 2.17
CA ILE A 139 14.13 1.12 1.74
C ILE A 139 12.79 1.85 1.91
N LEU A 140 11.98 1.83 0.86
CA LEU A 140 10.61 2.30 0.85
C LEU A 140 9.68 1.09 0.78
N LEU A 141 8.86 0.88 1.81
CA LEU A 141 7.82 -0.15 1.79
C LEU A 141 6.68 0.30 0.88
N ILE A 142 6.26 -0.60 0.00
CA ILE A 142 5.15 -0.37 -0.94
C ILE A 142 3.89 -0.97 -0.35
N LEU A 143 2.90 -0.14 -0.18
CA LEU A 143 1.62 -0.51 0.40
C LEU A 143 0.76 -1.33 -0.58
N ASN A 144 -0.09 -2.19 -0.04
CA ASN A 144 -1.12 -2.91 -0.79
C ASN A 144 -2.46 -2.15 -0.68
N PRO A 145 -2.88 -1.41 -1.73
CA PRO A 145 -4.10 -0.60 -1.67
C PRO A 145 -5.37 -1.42 -1.45
N ALA A 146 -5.42 -2.63 -1.99
CA ALA A 146 -6.59 -3.50 -1.86
C ALA A 146 -6.78 -3.93 -0.40
N GLU A 147 -5.72 -4.38 0.27
CA GLU A 147 -5.77 -4.80 1.66
C GLU A 147 -6.05 -3.61 2.61
N LEU A 148 -5.43 -2.46 2.35
CA LEU A 148 -5.71 -1.24 3.11
C LEU A 148 -7.17 -0.81 2.98
N GLY A 149 -7.72 -0.86 1.77
CA GLY A 149 -9.12 -0.56 1.54
C GLY A 149 -10.07 -1.53 2.24
N GLU A 150 -9.76 -2.82 2.26
CA GLU A 150 -10.53 -3.80 3.01
C GLU A 150 -10.42 -3.59 4.52
N SER A 151 -9.26 -3.18 5.01
CA SER A 151 -9.08 -2.78 6.41
C SER A 151 -9.96 -1.59 6.78
N ALA A 152 -10.09 -0.59 5.90
CA ALA A 152 -11.00 0.54 6.07
C ALA A 152 -12.47 0.10 6.11
N LEU A 153 -12.85 -0.89 5.30
CA LEU A 153 -14.18 -1.49 5.28
C LEU A 153 -14.45 -2.41 6.48
N GLY A 154 -13.44 -2.64 7.34
CA GLY A 154 -13.55 -3.46 8.56
C GLY A 154 -13.53 -4.96 8.31
N LYS A 155 -13.08 -5.40 7.17
CA LYS A 155 -12.74 -6.78 6.92
C LYS A 155 -11.34 -7.04 7.47
N ARG A 156 -11.23 -7.66 8.66
CA ARG A 156 -9.94 -8.15 9.16
C ARG A 156 -9.49 -9.29 8.25
N PHE A 157 -8.32 -9.17 7.65
CA PHE A 157 -7.59 -10.32 7.15
C PHE A 157 -7.19 -11.18 8.37
N VAL A 158 -7.87 -12.29 8.53
CA VAL A 158 -7.33 -13.40 9.31
C VAL A 158 -6.30 -14.03 8.39
N SER A 159 -5.02 -13.72 8.57
CA SER A 159 -3.94 -14.50 7.98
C SER A 159 -4.15 -15.94 8.45
N ALA A 160 -4.57 -16.81 7.54
CA ALA A 160 -4.43 -18.24 7.75
C ALA A 160 -2.93 -18.53 7.71
N ALA A 161 -2.28 -18.48 8.88
CA ALA A 161 -1.03 -19.19 9.07
C ALA A 161 -1.36 -20.66 8.92
N GLU A 162 -1.05 -21.23 7.78
CA GLU A 162 -1.07 -22.67 7.58
C GLU A 162 -0.05 -23.27 8.54
N PRO A 163 -0.45 -24.19 9.45
CA PRO A 163 0.52 -24.90 10.27
C PRO A 163 1.30 -25.87 9.39
N ALA A 164 2.59 -25.90 9.62
CA ALA A 164 3.56 -26.81 9.02
C ALA A 164 3.17 -28.28 9.19
#